data_fe7db1f86787994fc44785e36cefe1f7
#
_entry.id   fe7db1f86787994fc44785e36cefe1f7
#
_cell.length_a   1.000
_cell.length_b   1.000
_cell.length_c   1.000
_cell.angle_alpha   90.00
_cell.angle_beta   90.00
_cell.angle_gamma   90.00
#
_symmetry.space_group_name_H-M   'P 1'
#
loop_
_entity.id
_entity.type
_entity.pdbx_description
1 polymer ?
#
loop_
_entity_poly.entity_id
_entity_poly.type
_entity_poly.pdbx_seq_one_letter_code
_entity_poly.pdbx_strand_id
1 'polypeptide(L)'
;MFAAFLITTCIFVIFSKNPVNSVLFLVLAFLNSTFLFILIGAEFVGIILAIVYIGAVAILFLFVVMMLDIQITTLMFNIKRYIPLALLFAGIILAEIIYLTVFKTSKDNLDTFIRSKNNTEQIGDVLYTEYFIDFQLSGIVLLLAMIGACLLYTSDAADERCRG
;
A
#
# COMPACT_ATOMS: atom_id res chain seq x y z
N MET A 1 21.22 0.63 2.49
CA MET A 1 20.86 -0.42 3.47
C MET A 1 19.34 -0.56 3.63
N PHE A 2 18.57 0.48 3.92
CA PHE A 2 17.11 0.39 4.09
C PHE A 2 16.36 -0.15 2.86
N ALA A 3 16.76 0.24 1.64
CA ALA A 3 16.14 -0.28 0.42
C ALA A 3 16.36 -1.80 0.24
N ALA A 4 17.55 -2.30 0.56
CA ALA A 4 17.82 -3.74 0.51
C ALA A 4 17.00 -4.50 1.55
N PHE A 5 16.84 -3.94 2.74
CA PHE A 5 16.02 -4.53 3.79
C PHE A 5 14.53 -4.52 3.42
N LEU A 6 14.06 -3.47 2.73
CA LEU A 6 12.70 -3.40 2.19
C LEU A 6 12.46 -4.53 1.17
N ILE A 7 13.37 -4.71 0.22
CA ILE A 7 13.26 -5.77 -0.79
C ILE A 7 13.22 -7.15 -0.13
N THR A 8 14.09 -7.40 0.84
CA THR A 8 14.11 -8.69 1.54
C THR A 8 12.82 -8.95 2.31
N THR A 9 12.27 -7.95 3.01
CA THR A 9 10.97 -8.09 3.69
C THR A 9 9.83 -8.34 2.72
N CYS A 10 9.79 -7.67 1.55
CA CYS A 10 8.79 -7.92 0.51
C CYS A 10 8.88 -9.36 -0.04
N ILE A 11 10.08 -9.88 -0.20
CA ILE A 11 10.28 -11.28 -0.62
C ILE A 11 9.71 -12.24 0.44
N PHE A 12 9.95 -11.99 1.73
CA PHE A 12 9.39 -12.80 2.81
C PHE A 12 7.87 -12.76 2.88
N VAL A 13 7.22 -11.63 2.55
CA VAL A 13 5.76 -11.53 2.44
C VAL A 13 5.22 -12.56 1.44
N ILE A 14 5.87 -12.69 0.28
CA ILE A 14 5.43 -13.58 -0.80
C ILE A 14 5.71 -15.07 -0.47
N PHE A 15 6.85 -15.35 0.13
CA PHE A 15 7.26 -16.72 0.42
C PHE A 15 6.65 -17.30 1.70
N SER A 16 6.01 -16.49 2.53
CA SER A 16 5.39 -16.96 3.76
C SER A 16 4.19 -17.84 3.49
N LYS A 17 4.21 -19.06 4.05
CA LYS A 17 3.10 -20.03 3.90
C LYS A 17 1.91 -19.70 4.80
N ASN A 18 2.17 -19.08 5.95
CA ASN A 18 1.14 -18.70 6.91
C ASN A 18 0.65 -17.30 6.61
N PRO A 19 -0.67 -17.09 6.38
CA PRO A 19 -1.20 -15.76 6.04
C PRO A 19 -0.96 -14.72 7.14
N VAL A 20 -1.00 -15.11 8.42
CA VAL A 20 -0.72 -14.22 9.54
C VAL A 20 0.74 -13.73 9.50
N ASN A 21 1.70 -14.63 9.28
CA ASN A 21 3.11 -14.26 9.16
C ASN A 21 3.35 -13.35 7.94
N SER A 22 2.64 -13.59 6.83
CA SER A 22 2.72 -12.74 5.65
C SER A 22 2.31 -11.31 5.96
N VAL A 23 1.21 -11.12 6.69
CA VAL A 23 0.77 -9.77 7.10
C VAL A 23 1.75 -9.12 8.07
N LEU A 24 2.37 -9.87 8.98
CA LEU A 24 3.41 -9.33 9.87
C LEU A 24 4.63 -8.83 9.09
N PHE A 25 5.09 -9.57 8.09
CA PHE A 25 6.16 -9.12 7.20
C PHE A 25 5.73 -7.92 6.36
N LEU A 26 4.45 -7.83 5.98
CA LEU A 26 3.90 -6.67 5.28
C LEU A 26 3.96 -5.41 6.16
N VAL A 27 3.59 -5.50 7.43
CA VAL A 27 3.72 -4.41 8.41
C VAL A 27 5.18 -3.96 8.51
N LEU A 28 6.11 -4.91 8.58
CA LEU A 28 7.54 -4.61 8.64
C LEU A 28 8.04 -3.92 7.36
N ALA A 29 7.54 -4.32 6.19
CA ALA A 29 7.86 -3.68 4.93
C ALA A 29 7.36 -2.22 4.88
N PHE A 30 6.14 -1.95 5.35
CA PHE A 30 5.63 -0.58 5.44
C PHE A 30 6.40 0.28 6.44
N LEU A 31 6.82 -0.28 7.58
CA LEU A 31 7.69 0.41 8.54
C LEU A 31 9.00 0.85 7.87
N ASN A 32 9.66 -0.06 7.15
CA ASN A 32 10.88 0.26 6.41
C ASN A 32 10.67 1.31 5.33
N SER A 33 9.54 1.23 4.62
CA SER A 33 9.17 2.23 3.61
C SER A 33 8.97 3.60 4.25
N THR A 34 8.32 3.68 5.40
CA THR A 34 8.17 4.92 6.17
C THR A 34 9.50 5.57 6.50
N PHE A 35 10.46 4.79 7.03
CA PHE A 35 11.81 5.29 7.31
C PHE A 35 12.51 5.78 6.05
N LEU A 36 12.34 5.08 4.94
CA LEU A 36 12.94 5.47 3.67
C LEU A 36 12.38 6.81 3.16
N PHE A 37 11.06 7.03 3.27
CA PHE A 37 10.44 8.31 2.92
C PHE A 37 10.93 9.46 3.81
N ILE A 38 11.08 9.24 5.10
CA ILE A 38 11.63 10.24 6.03
C ILE A 38 13.08 10.60 5.65
N LEU A 39 13.89 9.60 5.31
CA LEU A 39 15.29 9.82 4.90
C LEU A 39 15.42 10.62 3.59
N ILE A 40 14.48 10.44 2.66
CA ILE A 40 14.44 11.22 1.40
C ILE A 40 13.95 12.65 1.66
N GLY A 41 13.36 12.91 2.84
CA GLY A 41 12.81 14.21 3.22
C GLY A 41 11.34 14.38 2.87
N ALA A 42 10.65 13.30 2.51
CA ALA A 42 9.20 13.26 2.32
C ALA A 42 8.50 12.89 3.65
N GLU A 43 8.72 13.71 4.69
CA GLU A 43 8.28 13.43 6.05
C GLU A 43 6.77 13.28 6.15
N PHE A 44 6.02 14.16 5.50
CA PHE A 44 4.55 14.15 5.51
C PHE A 44 3.98 12.84 4.95
N VAL A 45 4.49 12.42 3.79
CA VAL A 45 4.07 11.16 3.14
C VAL A 45 4.45 9.95 3.97
N GLY A 46 5.65 9.94 4.57
CA GLY A 46 6.11 8.87 5.46
C GLY A 46 5.20 8.72 6.68
N ILE A 47 4.83 9.80 7.34
CA ILE A 47 3.94 9.79 8.51
C ILE A 47 2.53 9.28 8.12
N ILE A 48 1.96 9.74 7.01
CA ILE A 48 0.66 9.26 6.53
C ILE A 48 0.71 7.77 6.22
N LEU A 49 1.77 7.30 5.59
CA LEU A 49 1.98 5.89 5.30
C LEU A 49 1.99 5.04 6.59
N ALA A 50 2.65 5.52 7.63
CA ALA A 50 2.65 4.85 8.93
C ALA A 50 1.24 4.81 9.55
N ILE A 51 0.56 5.94 9.63
CA ILE A 51 -0.74 6.04 10.30
C ILE A 51 -1.80 5.25 9.55
N VAL A 52 -1.89 5.40 8.25
CA VAL A 52 -2.97 4.80 7.44
C VAL A 52 -2.67 3.35 7.09
N TYR A 53 -1.48 3.08 6.52
CA TYR A 53 -1.19 1.72 6.03
C TYR A 53 -0.83 0.76 7.18
N ILE A 54 -0.05 1.18 8.16
CA ILE A 54 0.29 0.32 9.30
C ILE A 54 -0.84 0.38 10.33
N GLY A 55 -1.29 1.58 10.72
CA GLY A 55 -2.26 1.76 11.80
C GLY A 55 -3.66 1.29 11.46
N ALA A 56 -4.14 1.47 10.23
CA ALA A 56 -5.50 1.09 9.85
C ALA A 56 -5.53 -0.15 8.96
N VAL A 57 -4.90 -0.09 7.79
CA VAL A 57 -5.06 -1.13 6.75
C VAL A 57 -4.40 -2.44 7.16
N ALA A 58 -3.16 -2.43 7.62
CA ALA A 58 -2.45 -3.66 7.98
C ALA A 58 -3.06 -4.33 9.22
N ILE A 59 -3.50 -3.55 10.21
CA ILE A 59 -4.21 -4.10 11.38
C ILE A 59 -5.54 -4.70 10.98
N LEU A 60 -6.29 -4.04 10.08
CA LEU A 60 -7.53 -4.59 9.53
C LEU A 60 -7.27 -5.93 8.83
N PHE A 61 -6.27 -6.01 7.97
CA PHE A 61 -5.89 -7.26 7.30
C PHE A 61 -5.51 -8.35 8.29
N LEU A 62 -4.72 -8.01 9.32
CA LEU A 62 -4.31 -8.96 10.34
C LEU A 62 -5.53 -9.52 11.08
N PHE A 63 -6.47 -8.65 11.44
CA PHE A 63 -7.69 -9.05 12.12
C PHE A 63 -8.57 -9.95 11.23
N VAL A 64 -8.78 -9.56 9.97
CA VAL A 64 -9.58 -10.34 9.01
C VAL A 64 -8.95 -11.71 8.76
N VAL A 65 -7.64 -11.77 8.53
CA VAL A 65 -6.92 -13.04 8.26
C VAL A 65 -6.94 -13.96 9.49
N MET A 66 -6.90 -13.39 10.70
CA MET A 66 -6.99 -14.17 11.94
C MET A 66 -8.41 -14.73 12.17
N MET A 67 -9.46 -13.97 11.78
CA MET A 67 -10.85 -14.45 11.89
C MET A 67 -11.25 -15.43 10.78
N LEU A 68 -10.66 -15.31 9.59
CA LEU A 68 -10.88 -16.30 8.53
C LEU A 68 -9.99 -17.52 8.81
N ASP A 69 -10.62 -18.62 9.18
CA ASP A 69 -9.96 -19.93 9.21
C ASP A 69 -9.71 -20.38 7.75
N ILE A 70 -8.68 -19.79 7.13
CA ILE A 70 -8.28 -20.15 5.78
C ILE A 70 -7.63 -21.52 5.85
N GLN A 71 -8.43 -22.57 5.72
CA GLN A 71 -7.91 -23.89 5.43
C GLN A 71 -7.10 -23.78 4.13
N ILE A 72 -5.79 -23.97 4.25
CA ILE A 72 -4.88 -24.08 3.11
C ILE A 72 -5.23 -25.41 2.41
N THR A 73 -6.37 -25.44 1.73
CA THR A 73 -6.62 -26.46 0.75
C THR A 73 -5.54 -26.27 -0.29
N THR A 74 -4.60 -27.21 -0.30
CA THR A 74 -3.59 -27.36 -1.34
C THR A 74 -4.31 -27.54 -2.67
N LEU A 75 -4.76 -26.42 -3.23
CA LEU A 75 -5.10 -26.37 -4.64
C LEU A 75 -3.80 -26.58 -5.39
N MET A 76 -3.49 -27.84 -5.61
CA MET A 76 -2.50 -28.31 -6.59
C MET A 76 -3.02 -27.90 -7.98
N PHE A 77 -3.29 -26.61 -8.15
CA PHE A 77 -3.50 -26.08 -9.48
C PHE A 77 -2.20 -26.30 -10.25
N ASN A 78 -2.30 -26.69 -11.50
CA ASN A 78 -1.17 -26.90 -12.39
C ASN A 78 -0.41 -25.57 -12.60
N ILE A 79 0.24 -25.11 -11.55
CA ILE A 79 1.02 -23.86 -11.48
C ILE A 79 2.03 -23.80 -12.64
N LYS A 80 2.61 -24.96 -13.02
CA LYS A 80 3.57 -25.05 -14.11
C LYS A 80 3.03 -24.51 -15.46
N ARG A 81 1.72 -24.57 -15.70
CA ARG A 81 1.13 -24.10 -16.95
C ARG A 81 1.03 -22.56 -17.02
N TYR A 82 0.91 -21.90 -15.85
CA TYR A 82 0.74 -20.43 -15.78
C TYR A 82 2.05 -19.68 -15.52
N ILE A 83 3.12 -20.38 -15.12
CA ILE A 83 4.44 -19.79 -14.89
C ILE A 83 4.95 -19.01 -16.12
N PRO A 84 4.91 -19.53 -17.37
CA PRO A 84 5.45 -18.79 -18.50
C PRO A 84 4.69 -17.49 -18.78
N LEU A 85 3.37 -17.49 -18.58
CA LEU A 85 2.54 -16.29 -18.74
C LEU A 85 2.86 -15.24 -17.68
N ALA A 86 2.96 -15.65 -16.41
CA ALA A 86 3.33 -14.76 -15.31
C ALA A 86 4.73 -14.16 -15.48
N LEU A 87 5.68 -14.98 -15.95
CA LEU A 87 7.06 -14.54 -16.19
C LEU A 87 7.15 -13.55 -17.36
N LEU A 88 6.30 -13.71 -18.38
CA LEU A 88 6.19 -12.78 -19.48
C LEU A 88 5.69 -11.40 -19.01
N PHE A 89 4.62 -11.34 -18.22
CA PHE A 89 4.12 -10.09 -17.66
C PHE A 89 5.11 -9.42 -16.72
N ALA A 90 5.74 -10.20 -15.84
CA ALA A 90 6.79 -9.72 -14.94
C ALA A 90 7.98 -9.15 -15.73
N GLY A 91 8.37 -9.81 -16.81
CA GLY A 91 9.43 -9.35 -17.70
C GLY A 91 9.13 -8.03 -18.40
N ILE A 92 7.90 -7.84 -18.87
CA ILE A 92 7.46 -6.59 -19.49
C ILE A 92 7.53 -5.44 -18.48
N ILE A 93 6.97 -5.61 -17.29
CA ILE A 93 6.98 -4.58 -16.23
C ILE A 93 8.43 -4.24 -15.83
N LEU A 94 9.28 -5.25 -15.69
CA LEU A 94 10.68 -5.06 -15.33
C LEU A 94 11.45 -4.32 -16.42
N ALA A 95 11.20 -4.64 -17.69
CA ALA A 95 11.80 -3.94 -18.83
C ALA A 95 11.35 -2.46 -18.90
N GLU A 96 10.07 -2.19 -18.60
CA GLU A 96 9.54 -0.83 -18.55
C GLU A 96 10.19 0.00 -17.43
N ILE A 97 10.34 -0.56 -16.23
CA ILE A 97 11.01 0.10 -15.12
C ILE A 97 12.48 0.39 -15.46
N ILE A 98 13.21 -0.57 -16.06
CA ILE A 98 14.59 -0.37 -16.48
C ILE A 98 14.68 0.72 -17.53
N TYR A 99 13.79 0.69 -18.53
CA TYR A 99 13.75 1.70 -19.58
C TYR A 99 13.54 3.10 -19.00
N LEU A 100 12.57 3.27 -18.09
CA LEU A 100 12.29 4.55 -17.45
C LEU A 100 13.46 5.04 -16.59
N THR A 101 14.09 4.17 -15.83
CA THR A 101 15.23 4.55 -14.97
C THR A 101 16.47 4.88 -15.78
N VAL A 102 16.80 4.10 -16.79
CA VAL A 102 18.01 4.33 -17.60
C VAL A 102 17.85 5.51 -18.55
N PHE A 103 16.69 5.64 -19.22
CA PHE A 103 16.47 6.68 -20.21
C PHE A 103 16.15 8.05 -19.61
N LYS A 104 15.41 8.09 -18.48
CA LYS A 104 15.00 9.34 -17.87
C LYS A 104 16.09 9.96 -17.00
N THR A 105 16.92 9.14 -16.35
CA THR A 105 18.06 9.63 -15.54
C THR A 105 19.14 10.33 -16.38
N SER A 106 19.19 10.10 -17.69
CA SER A 106 20.14 10.79 -18.58
C SER A 106 19.73 12.22 -18.94
N LYS A 107 18.53 12.68 -18.62
CA LYS A 107 18.02 13.98 -19.10
C LYS A 107 17.75 15.02 -18.03
N ASP A 108 17.60 14.63 -16.80
CA ASP A 108 17.39 15.58 -15.71
C ASP A 108 18.71 15.80 -14.98
N ASN A 109 19.42 16.88 -15.36
CA ASN A 109 20.32 17.55 -14.44
C ASN A 109 19.48 17.83 -13.20
N LEU A 110 19.87 17.24 -12.08
CA LEU A 110 19.28 17.42 -10.78
C LEU A 110 19.42 18.91 -10.43
N ASP A 111 18.46 19.71 -10.89
CA ASP A 111 18.28 21.04 -10.36
C ASP A 111 18.06 20.85 -8.87
N THR A 112 19.07 21.24 -8.13
CA THR A 112 19.07 21.31 -6.67
C THR A 112 17.80 22.06 -6.27
N PHE A 113 16.75 21.32 -5.93
CA PHE A 113 15.58 21.85 -5.28
C PHE A 113 16.07 22.57 -4.04
N ILE A 114 16.17 23.89 -4.15
CA ILE A 114 16.45 24.75 -3.01
C ILE A 114 15.27 24.55 -2.07
N ARG A 115 15.50 23.78 -1.03
CA ARG A 115 14.54 23.40 0.00
C ARG A 115 14.24 24.64 0.87
N SER A 116 13.55 25.60 0.29
CA SER A 116 13.22 26.89 0.93
C SER A 116 11.96 26.82 1.80
N LYS A 117 11.09 25.81 1.61
CA LYS A 117 9.83 25.64 2.33
C LYS A 117 9.74 24.25 2.96
N ASN A 118 8.97 24.14 4.06
CA ASN A 118 8.65 22.85 4.67
C ASN A 118 7.88 21.97 3.67
N ASN A 119 8.20 20.68 3.62
CA ASN A 119 7.56 19.72 2.71
C ASN A 119 6.03 19.73 2.85
N THR A 120 5.52 19.84 4.06
CA THR A 120 4.07 19.90 4.36
C THR A 120 3.41 21.14 3.75
N GLU A 121 4.07 22.30 3.81
CA GLU A 121 3.57 23.54 3.25
C GLU A 121 3.50 23.50 1.72
N GLN A 122 4.52 22.96 1.08
CA GLN A 122 4.58 22.81 -0.38
C GLN A 122 3.46 21.86 -0.88
N ILE A 123 3.25 20.73 -0.19
CA ILE A 123 2.19 19.79 -0.53
C ILE A 123 0.82 20.44 -0.32
N GLY A 124 0.65 21.19 0.77
CA GLY A 124 -0.59 21.91 1.04
C GLY A 124 -0.91 22.94 -0.05
N ASP A 125 0.06 23.76 -0.43
CA ASP A 125 -0.12 24.77 -1.47
C ASP A 125 -0.62 24.14 -2.79
N VAL A 126 0.02 23.06 -3.24
CA VAL A 126 -0.33 22.39 -4.50
C VAL A 126 -1.67 21.65 -4.40
N LEU A 127 -1.90 20.97 -3.27
CA LEU A 127 -3.10 20.14 -3.07
C LEU A 127 -4.38 20.99 -3.02
N TYR A 128 -4.32 22.17 -2.39
CA TYR A 128 -5.49 23.04 -2.25
C TYR A 128 -5.68 24.04 -3.40
N THR A 129 -4.72 24.15 -4.32
CA THR A 129 -4.83 25.03 -5.49
C THR A 129 -5.02 24.24 -6.78
N GLU A 130 -4.04 23.45 -7.18
CA GLU A 130 -4.05 22.74 -8.47
C GLU A 130 -4.88 21.46 -8.43
N TYR A 131 -4.82 20.71 -7.32
CA TYR A 131 -5.50 19.41 -7.15
C TYR A 131 -6.72 19.49 -6.23
N PHE A 132 -7.35 20.64 -6.14
CA PHE A 132 -8.52 20.87 -5.26
C PHE A 132 -9.67 19.90 -5.55
N ILE A 133 -9.97 19.64 -6.83
CA ILE A 133 -11.07 18.74 -7.23
C ILE A 133 -10.76 17.30 -6.82
N ASP A 134 -9.55 16.82 -7.06
CA ASP A 134 -9.14 15.47 -6.70
C ASP A 134 -9.15 15.28 -5.17
N PHE A 135 -8.73 16.28 -4.45
CA PHE A 135 -8.80 16.31 -2.99
C PHE A 135 -10.24 16.22 -2.48
N GLN A 136 -11.16 16.99 -3.08
CA GLN A 136 -12.57 16.94 -2.73
C GLN A 136 -13.21 15.59 -3.04
N LEU A 137 -12.88 14.99 -4.17
CA LEU A 137 -13.35 13.64 -4.53
C LEU A 137 -12.86 12.58 -3.52
N SER A 138 -11.61 12.69 -3.07
CA SER A 138 -11.09 11.78 -2.04
C SER A 138 -11.88 11.87 -0.73
N GLY A 139 -12.29 13.07 -0.33
CA GLY A 139 -13.14 13.30 0.84
C GLY A 139 -14.52 12.63 0.70
N ILE A 140 -15.14 12.71 -0.49
CA ILE A 140 -16.41 12.03 -0.77
C ILE A 140 -16.24 10.50 -0.70
N VAL A 141 -15.15 9.95 -1.22
CA VAL A 141 -14.87 8.50 -1.14
C VAL A 141 -14.73 8.05 0.31
N LEU A 142 -14.02 8.82 1.14
CA LEU A 142 -13.90 8.53 2.57
C LEU A 142 -15.25 8.59 3.29
N LEU A 143 -16.09 9.57 2.97
CA LEU A 143 -17.44 9.68 3.51
C LEU A 143 -18.29 8.46 3.14
N LEU A 144 -18.27 8.06 1.87
CA LEU A 144 -19.01 6.87 1.39
C LEU A 144 -18.50 5.58 2.06
N ALA A 145 -17.20 5.45 2.26
CA ALA A 145 -16.63 4.30 2.96
C ALA A 145 -17.09 4.25 4.42
N MET A 146 -17.14 5.40 5.11
CA MET A 146 -17.63 5.49 6.49
C MET A 146 -19.12 5.15 6.59
N ILE A 147 -19.95 5.69 5.71
CA ILE A 147 -21.38 5.38 5.66
C ILE A 147 -21.59 3.89 5.35
N GLY A 148 -20.85 3.34 4.40
CA GLY A 148 -20.92 1.91 4.05
C GLY A 148 -20.60 1.01 5.23
N ALA A 149 -19.54 1.31 5.99
CA ALA A 149 -19.19 0.57 7.20
C ALA A 149 -20.27 0.65 8.28
N CYS A 150 -20.86 1.83 8.49
CA CYS A 150 -21.94 2.02 9.47
C CYS A 150 -23.23 1.28 9.06
N LEU A 151 -23.60 1.36 7.78
CA LEU A 151 -24.81 0.69 7.28
C LEU A 151 -24.70 -0.84 7.38
N LEU A 152 -23.53 -1.41 7.09
CA LEU A 152 -23.32 -2.85 7.20
C LEU A 152 -23.54 -3.33 8.64
N TYR A 153 -23.00 -2.60 9.61
CA TYR A 153 -23.18 -2.93 11.01
C TYR A 153 -24.63 -2.81 11.49
N THR A 154 -25.37 -1.78 11.07
CA THR A 154 -26.78 -1.57 11.44
C THR A 154 -27.71 -2.58 10.78
N SER A 155 -27.40 -3.05 9.58
CA SER A 155 -28.17 -4.09 8.88
C SER A 155 -28.08 -5.43 9.59
N ASP A 156 -26.89 -5.84 10.04
CA ASP A 156 -26.70 -7.07 10.81
C ASP A 156 -27.46 -7.03 12.16
N ALA A 157 -27.40 -5.89 12.87
CA ALA A 157 -28.12 -5.71 14.13
C ALA A 157 -29.65 -5.72 13.96
N ALA A 158 -30.16 -5.26 12.81
CA ALA A 158 -31.60 -5.31 12.51
C ALA A 158 -32.08 -6.73 12.18
N ASP A 159 -31.26 -7.53 11.49
CA ASP A 159 -31.59 -8.91 11.11
C ASP A 159 -31.58 -9.86 12.33
N GLU A 160 -30.66 -9.67 13.26
CA GLU A 160 -30.68 -10.40 14.55
C GLU A 160 -31.91 -10.07 15.40
N ARG A 161 -32.40 -8.83 15.37
CA ARG A 161 -33.63 -8.44 16.12
C ARG A 161 -34.89 -9.02 15.52
N CYS A 162 -34.93 -9.31 14.23
CA CYS A 162 -36.05 -9.96 13.57
C CYS A 162 -36.09 -11.50 13.75
N ARG A 163 -35.00 -12.11 14.21
CA ARG A 163 -34.87 -13.55 14.43
C ARG A 163 -35.22 -14.02 15.85
N GLY A 164 -35.42 -13.16 16.80
CA GLY A 164 -35.85 -13.43 18.16
C GLY A 164 -37.34 -13.17 18.33
#